data_84e856175192a85cace22f94d34ba976
#
_entry.id   84e856175192a85cace22f94d34ba976
#
_cell.length_a   1.000
_cell.length_b   1.000
_cell.length_c   1.000
_cell.angle_alpha   90.00
_cell.angle_beta   90.00
_cell.angle_gamma   90.00
#
_symmetry.space_group_name_H-M   'P 1'
#
loop_
_entity.id
_entity.type
_entity.pdbx_description
1 polymer ?
#
loop_
_entity_poly.entity_id
_entity_poly.type
_entity_poly.pdbx_seq_one_letter_code
_entity_poly.pdbx_strand_id
1 'polypeptide(L)'
;DRGTHGGHARGGGGARRSASDALELSTGRDVQYAAGVALARAGDVARAEALANDLDRRFPEDTSVRFTYLPTLRALVALNGTPVNPRKALEHLETAARYELAVPGLPFSAFFGGLHPVYVRGEAYLAAGQGAEAAAEFQKILDHRGIVGPDPISTLARLQLGRAFALGDKTRAAAAYR
;
A
#
# COMPACT_ATOMS: atom_id res chain seq x y z
N ASP A 1 -7.92 34.02 -4.80
CA ASP A 1 -7.86 32.69 -5.38
C ASP A 1 -6.43 32.35 -5.83
N ARG A 2 -5.58 31.87 -4.94
CA ARG A 2 -4.26 31.31 -5.27
C ARG A 2 -3.83 30.30 -4.20
N GLY A 3 -3.73 29.03 -4.62
CA GLY A 3 -2.65 28.22 -4.07
C GLY A 3 -2.96 27.14 -3.07
N THR A 4 -3.38 25.98 -3.53
CA THR A 4 -3.24 24.74 -2.77
C THR A 4 -2.57 23.59 -3.57
N HIS A 5 -1.81 23.90 -4.61
CA HIS A 5 -1.18 22.89 -5.47
C HIS A 5 0.32 22.64 -5.19
N GLY A 6 0.92 23.29 -4.18
CA GLY A 6 2.37 23.25 -3.94
C GLY A 6 2.91 22.11 -3.05
N GLY A 7 2.06 21.44 -2.27
CA GLY A 7 2.51 20.47 -1.26
C GLY A 7 2.87 19.09 -1.82
N HIS A 8 2.12 18.59 -2.79
CA HIS A 8 2.30 17.25 -3.34
C HIS A 8 3.53 17.08 -4.23
N ALA A 9 3.96 18.15 -4.91
CA ALA A 9 5.11 18.10 -5.82
C ALA A 9 6.47 17.93 -5.10
N ARG A 10 6.61 18.45 -3.88
CA ARG A 10 7.87 18.38 -3.13
C ARG A 10 8.13 16.99 -2.53
N GLY A 11 7.10 16.30 -2.05
CA GLY A 11 7.23 14.96 -1.47
C GLY A 11 7.54 13.88 -2.53
N GLY A 12 6.91 13.96 -3.70
CA GLY A 12 7.09 12.98 -4.78
C GLY A 12 8.51 12.96 -5.37
N GLY A 13 9.16 14.13 -5.47
CA GLY A 13 10.53 14.22 -5.97
C GLY A 13 11.56 13.55 -5.08
N GLY A 14 11.41 13.66 -3.75
CA GLY A 14 12.27 12.99 -2.77
C GLY A 14 12.13 11.48 -2.84
N ALA A 15 10.90 10.98 -2.83
CA ALA A 15 10.62 9.54 -2.89
C ALA A 15 11.17 8.90 -4.18
N ARG A 16 11.05 9.57 -5.33
CA ARG A 16 11.61 9.09 -6.60
C ARG A 16 13.14 9.00 -6.57
N ARG A 17 13.83 9.99 -5.99
CA ARG A 17 15.30 9.96 -5.84
C ARG A 17 15.72 8.82 -4.93
N SER A 18 15.16 8.73 -3.72
CA SER A 18 15.49 7.65 -2.78
C SER A 18 15.22 6.26 -3.36
N ALA A 19 14.16 6.09 -4.14
CA ALA A 19 13.89 4.83 -4.83
C ALA A 19 14.96 4.52 -5.89
N SER A 20 15.42 5.53 -6.64
CA SER A 20 16.49 5.36 -7.64
C SER A 20 17.81 5.00 -6.97
N ASP A 21 18.21 5.75 -5.93
CA ASP A 21 19.43 5.50 -5.17
C ASP A 21 19.46 4.08 -4.56
N ALA A 22 18.32 3.62 -4.02
CA ALA A 22 18.19 2.27 -3.49
C ALA A 22 18.35 1.19 -4.57
N LEU A 23 17.81 1.41 -5.76
CA LEU A 23 17.92 0.48 -6.89
C LEU A 23 19.33 0.42 -7.49
N GLU A 24 20.13 1.48 -7.36
CA GLU A 24 21.56 1.47 -7.72
C GLU A 24 22.37 0.62 -6.75
N LEU A 25 21.98 0.58 -5.47
CA LEU A 25 22.67 -0.19 -4.43
C LEU A 25 22.30 -1.67 -4.44
N SER A 26 21.06 -2.03 -4.81
CA SER A 26 20.61 -3.43 -4.79
C SER A 26 19.44 -3.66 -5.74
N THR A 27 19.50 -4.80 -6.44
CA THR A 27 18.40 -5.33 -7.24
C THR A 27 17.67 -6.49 -6.55
N GLY A 28 17.86 -6.67 -5.24
CA GLY A 28 17.19 -7.70 -4.46
C GLY A 28 15.66 -7.46 -4.42
N ARG A 29 14.88 -8.54 -4.29
CA ARG A 29 13.40 -8.49 -4.34
C ARG A 29 12.79 -7.49 -3.39
N ASP A 30 13.32 -7.39 -2.16
CA ASP A 30 12.76 -6.52 -1.11
C ASP A 30 13.02 -5.05 -1.43
N VAL A 31 14.21 -4.73 -1.96
CA VAL A 31 14.56 -3.37 -2.40
C VAL A 31 13.71 -2.95 -3.61
N GLN A 32 13.53 -3.85 -4.58
CA GLN A 32 12.67 -3.58 -5.74
C GLN A 32 11.22 -3.35 -5.33
N TYR A 33 10.70 -4.15 -4.39
CA TYR A 33 9.36 -3.95 -3.85
C TYR A 33 9.22 -2.60 -3.16
N ALA A 34 10.14 -2.25 -2.25
CA ALA A 34 10.13 -0.98 -1.54
C ALA A 34 10.20 0.22 -2.49
N ALA A 35 11.12 0.16 -3.45
CA ALA A 35 11.25 1.19 -4.48
C ALA A 35 9.98 1.30 -5.34
N GLY A 36 9.38 0.18 -5.72
CA GLY A 36 8.14 0.13 -6.48
C GLY A 36 6.97 0.78 -5.73
N VAL A 37 6.83 0.50 -4.43
CA VAL A 37 5.82 1.13 -3.56
C VAL A 37 6.04 2.64 -3.49
N ALA A 38 7.27 3.09 -3.27
CA ALA A 38 7.61 4.51 -3.21
C ALA A 38 7.33 5.23 -4.54
N LEU A 39 7.69 4.61 -5.66
CA LEU A 39 7.44 5.14 -7.01
C LEU A 39 5.95 5.22 -7.32
N ALA A 40 5.18 4.17 -7.05
CA ALA A 40 3.74 4.16 -7.27
C ALA A 40 3.05 5.27 -6.47
N ARG A 41 3.39 5.42 -5.18
CA ARG A 41 2.84 6.50 -4.34
C ARG A 41 3.31 7.89 -4.74
N ALA A 42 4.46 8.02 -5.37
CA ALA A 42 4.96 9.28 -5.95
C ALA A 42 4.35 9.58 -7.34
N GLY A 43 3.44 8.73 -7.86
CA GLY A 43 2.81 8.86 -9.17
C GLY A 43 3.70 8.45 -10.35
N ASP A 44 4.84 7.79 -10.09
CA ASP A 44 5.70 7.20 -11.13
C ASP A 44 5.26 5.76 -11.42
N VAL A 45 4.04 5.66 -11.94
CA VAL A 45 3.33 4.41 -12.16
C VAL A 45 4.05 3.50 -13.16
N ALA A 46 4.64 4.10 -14.20
CA ALA A 46 5.34 3.33 -15.24
C ALA A 46 6.57 2.58 -14.68
N ARG A 47 7.37 3.27 -13.86
CA ARG A 47 8.53 2.62 -13.22
C ARG A 47 8.11 1.59 -12.16
N ALA A 48 7.05 1.86 -11.41
CA ALA A 48 6.51 0.90 -10.45
C ALA A 48 6.01 -0.39 -11.14
N GLU A 49 5.33 -0.25 -12.28
CA GLU A 49 4.89 -1.39 -13.09
C GLU A 49 6.06 -2.18 -13.67
N ALA A 50 7.10 -1.49 -14.16
CA ALA A 50 8.30 -2.14 -14.65
C ALA A 50 8.98 -2.99 -13.55
N LEU A 51 9.05 -2.49 -12.31
CA LEU A 51 9.57 -3.25 -11.17
C LEU A 51 8.69 -4.44 -10.80
N ALA A 52 7.36 -4.28 -10.85
CA ALA A 52 6.45 -5.41 -10.62
C ALA A 52 6.65 -6.52 -11.66
N ASN A 53 6.80 -6.17 -12.94
CA ASN A 53 7.06 -7.12 -14.01
C ASN A 53 8.43 -7.79 -13.90
N ASP A 54 9.46 -7.07 -13.42
CA ASP A 54 10.77 -7.64 -13.15
C ASP A 54 10.75 -8.62 -11.98
N LEU A 55 10.06 -8.30 -10.89
CA LEU A 55 9.84 -9.19 -9.76
C LEU A 55 9.12 -10.49 -10.18
N ASP A 56 8.05 -10.39 -10.95
CA ASP A 56 7.28 -11.53 -11.45
C ASP A 56 8.15 -12.49 -12.28
N ARG A 57 8.96 -11.93 -13.17
CA ARG A 57 9.86 -12.69 -14.04
C ARG A 57 11.01 -13.36 -13.28
N ARG A 58 11.61 -12.66 -12.30
CA ARG A 58 12.83 -13.12 -11.60
C ARG A 58 12.53 -14.03 -10.41
N PHE A 59 11.36 -13.91 -9.81
CA PHE A 59 10.99 -14.62 -8.59
C PHE A 59 9.61 -15.30 -8.71
N PRO A 60 9.37 -16.10 -9.77
CA PRO A 60 8.04 -16.65 -10.07
C PRO A 60 7.52 -17.61 -9.00
N GLU A 61 8.40 -18.27 -8.25
CA GLU A 61 8.04 -19.24 -7.20
C GLU A 61 8.15 -18.68 -5.78
N ASP A 62 8.54 -17.40 -5.63
CA ASP A 62 8.68 -16.78 -4.32
C ASP A 62 7.31 -16.42 -3.74
N THR A 63 6.97 -16.99 -2.58
CA THR A 63 5.69 -16.80 -1.91
C THR A 63 5.44 -15.33 -1.54
N SER A 64 6.45 -14.62 -1.05
CA SER A 64 6.34 -13.20 -0.69
C SER A 64 6.06 -12.35 -1.93
N VAL A 65 6.76 -12.63 -3.02
CA VAL A 65 6.55 -11.93 -4.29
C VAL A 65 5.15 -12.19 -4.83
N ARG A 66 4.74 -13.44 -4.92
CA ARG A 66 3.45 -13.83 -5.52
C ARG A 66 2.23 -13.34 -4.73
N PHE A 67 2.27 -13.40 -3.40
CA PHE A 67 1.09 -13.21 -2.57
C PHE A 67 1.10 -11.90 -1.76
N THR A 68 2.23 -11.18 -1.73
CA THR A 68 2.33 -9.89 -1.03
C THR A 68 2.79 -8.79 -1.97
N TYR A 69 3.96 -8.94 -2.60
CA TYR A 69 4.60 -7.84 -3.34
C TYR A 69 3.89 -7.50 -4.64
N LEU A 70 3.66 -8.48 -5.50
CA LEU A 70 2.98 -8.26 -6.78
C LEU A 70 1.55 -7.77 -6.62
N PRO A 71 0.70 -8.39 -5.77
CA PRO A 71 -0.65 -7.88 -5.53
C PRO A 71 -0.66 -6.44 -5.06
N THR A 72 0.23 -6.10 -4.10
CA THR A 72 0.33 -4.74 -3.56
C THR A 72 0.79 -3.73 -4.60
N LEU A 73 1.86 -4.02 -5.34
CA LEU A 73 2.39 -3.10 -6.36
C LEU A 73 1.39 -2.87 -7.49
N ARG A 74 0.79 -3.93 -8.02
CA ARG A 74 -0.20 -3.84 -9.09
C ARG A 74 -1.45 -3.09 -8.65
N ALA A 75 -1.88 -3.27 -7.40
CA ALA A 75 -2.97 -2.50 -6.83
C ALA A 75 -2.62 -1.01 -6.70
N LEU A 76 -1.41 -0.68 -6.20
CA LEU A 76 -0.94 0.70 -6.12
C LEU A 76 -0.80 1.35 -7.50
N VAL A 77 -0.34 0.61 -8.51
CA VAL A 77 -0.32 1.06 -9.91
C VAL A 77 -1.74 1.41 -10.38
N ALA A 78 -2.72 0.55 -10.09
CA ALA A 78 -4.11 0.80 -10.48
C ALA A 78 -4.75 1.99 -9.72
N LEU A 79 -4.37 2.21 -8.45
CA LEU A 79 -4.88 3.32 -7.64
C LEU A 79 -4.23 4.67 -7.95
N ASN A 80 -2.99 4.68 -8.44
CA ASN A 80 -2.25 5.91 -8.73
C ASN A 80 -2.10 6.18 -10.24
N GLY A 81 -2.66 5.32 -11.07
CA GLY A 81 -2.71 5.47 -12.51
C GLY A 81 -3.76 6.50 -12.97
N THR A 82 -3.73 6.82 -14.24
CA THR A 82 -4.72 7.68 -14.86
C THR A 82 -5.37 6.94 -16.02
N PRO A 83 -6.66 6.60 -15.95
CA PRO A 83 -7.59 6.84 -14.83
C PRO A 83 -7.32 5.96 -13.61
N VAL A 84 -7.71 6.42 -12.41
CA VAL A 84 -7.70 5.62 -11.18
C VAL A 84 -8.70 4.46 -11.32
N ASN A 85 -8.27 3.24 -10.98
CA ASN A 85 -9.10 2.04 -11.12
C ASN A 85 -9.15 1.20 -9.82
N PRO A 86 -10.04 1.56 -8.86
CA PRO A 86 -10.16 0.84 -7.60
C PRO A 86 -10.59 -0.62 -7.77
N ARG A 87 -11.44 -0.91 -8.75
CA ARG A 87 -11.89 -2.27 -9.03
C ARG A 87 -10.71 -3.18 -9.41
N LYS A 88 -9.87 -2.72 -10.33
CA LYS A 88 -8.67 -3.46 -10.73
C LYS A 88 -7.70 -3.64 -9.56
N ALA A 89 -7.59 -2.65 -8.68
CA ALA A 89 -6.78 -2.77 -7.46
C ALA A 89 -7.30 -3.88 -6.55
N LEU A 90 -8.61 -3.96 -6.32
CA LEU A 90 -9.24 -5.01 -5.52
C LEU A 90 -9.02 -6.40 -6.13
N GLU A 91 -9.19 -6.55 -7.45
CA GLU A 91 -8.94 -7.80 -8.19
C GLU A 91 -7.49 -8.29 -7.97
N HIS A 92 -6.50 -7.40 -8.03
CA HIS A 92 -5.11 -7.77 -7.76
C HIS A 92 -4.88 -8.24 -6.32
N LEU A 93 -5.61 -7.70 -5.34
CA LEU A 93 -5.43 -8.01 -3.93
C LEU A 93 -6.14 -9.29 -3.46
N GLU A 94 -6.99 -9.91 -4.28
CA GLU A 94 -7.68 -11.16 -3.94
C GLU A 94 -6.69 -12.29 -3.61
N THR A 95 -5.60 -12.38 -4.35
CA THR A 95 -4.59 -13.44 -4.16
C THR A 95 -3.82 -13.30 -2.85
N ALA A 96 -3.72 -12.09 -2.30
CA ALA A 96 -3.02 -11.82 -1.05
C ALA A 96 -3.78 -12.33 0.18
N ALA A 97 -5.09 -12.50 0.13
CA ALA A 97 -5.95 -12.82 1.27
C ALA A 97 -5.53 -14.09 2.02
N ARG A 98 -4.93 -15.06 1.34
CA ARG A 98 -4.49 -16.33 1.95
C ARG A 98 -3.32 -16.17 2.92
N TYR A 99 -2.51 -15.13 2.76
CA TYR A 99 -1.25 -14.94 3.48
C TYR A 99 -1.19 -13.63 4.27
N GLU A 100 -2.26 -12.85 4.30
CA GLU A 100 -2.28 -11.51 4.91
C GLU A 100 -1.97 -11.50 6.42
N LEU A 101 -2.24 -12.59 7.13
CA LEU A 101 -1.89 -12.76 8.54
C LEU A 101 -0.60 -13.56 8.76
N ALA A 102 0.12 -13.89 7.69
CA ALA A 102 1.40 -14.58 7.82
C ALA A 102 2.46 -13.63 8.38
N VAL A 103 3.20 -14.12 9.38
CA VAL A 103 4.34 -13.39 9.94
C VAL A 103 5.57 -13.75 9.11
N PRO A 104 6.25 -12.76 8.51
CA PRO A 104 7.51 -13.03 7.80
C PRO A 104 8.55 -13.59 8.76
N GLY A 105 9.28 -14.63 8.33
CA GLY A 105 10.24 -15.33 9.17
C GLY A 105 11.52 -14.58 9.51
N LEU A 106 11.71 -13.34 9.01
CA LEU A 106 12.90 -12.54 9.24
C LEU A 106 12.57 -11.18 9.87
N PRO A 107 13.36 -10.73 10.89
CA PRO A 107 13.11 -9.45 11.58
C PRO A 107 13.10 -8.22 10.66
N PHE A 108 13.86 -8.23 9.59
CA PHE A 108 13.93 -7.13 8.61
C PHE A 108 12.74 -7.06 7.67
N SER A 109 11.94 -8.12 7.55
CA SER A 109 10.72 -8.12 6.74
C SER A 109 9.52 -7.49 7.47
N ALA A 110 9.69 -7.04 8.72
CA ALA A 110 8.67 -6.33 9.47
C ALA A 110 8.17 -5.05 8.77
N PHE A 111 9.00 -4.42 7.93
CA PHE A 111 8.61 -3.24 7.15
C PHE A 111 7.73 -3.56 5.92
N PHE A 112 7.64 -4.84 5.53
CA PHE A 112 6.90 -5.28 4.33
C PHE A 112 5.99 -6.47 4.66
N GLY A 113 5.41 -6.44 5.85
CA GLY A 113 4.58 -7.52 6.38
C GLY A 113 3.30 -7.78 5.58
N GLY A 114 2.67 -8.92 5.88
CA GLY A 114 1.46 -9.40 5.19
C GLY A 114 0.26 -8.46 5.26
N LEU A 115 0.25 -7.47 6.17
CA LEU A 115 -0.83 -6.50 6.30
C LEU A 115 -0.73 -5.29 5.36
N HIS A 116 0.35 -5.14 4.57
CA HIS A 116 0.42 -4.13 3.51
C HIS A 116 -0.65 -4.32 2.43
N PRO A 117 -0.93 -5.53 1.90
CA PRO A 117 -2.06 -5.76 1.01
C PRO A 117 -3.40 -5.35 1.62
N VAL A 118 -3.61 -5.62 2.92
CA VAL A 118 -4.82 -5.23 3.66
C VAL A 118 -4.97 -3.72 3.69
N TYR A 119 -3.87 -2.99 3.96
CA TYR A 119 -3.87 -1.53 3.96
C TYR A 119 -4.25 -0.96 2.58
N VAL A 120 -3.62 -1.48 1.52
CA VAL A 120 -3.90 -1.03 0.14
C VAL A 120 -5.32 -1.40 -0.30
N ARG A 121 -5.87 -2.54 0.17
CA ARG A 121 -7.27 -2.92 -0.07
C ARG A 121 -8.24 -1.94 0.59
N GLY A 122 -7.95 -1.51 1.81
CA GLY A 122 -8.70 -0.43 2.46
C GLY A 122 -8.64 0.88 1.68
N GLU A 123 -7.48 1.26 1.13
CA GLU A 123 -7.36 2.43 0.25
C GLU A 123 -8.17 2.27 -1.05
N ALA A 124 -8.21 1.07 -1.64
CA ALA A 124 -9.02 0.78 -2.83
C ALA A 124 -10.52 0.90 -2.54
N TYR A 125 -10.99 0.40 -1.41
CA TYR A 125 -12.38 0.59 -0.97
C TYR A 125 -12.71 2.06 -0.72
N LEU A 126 -11.81 2.85 -0.10
CA LEU A 126 -12.00 4.30 0.04
C LEU A 126 -12.15 4.99 -1.33
N ALA A 127 -11.28 4.65 -2.27
CA ALA A 127 -11.33 5.20 -3.63
C ALA A 127 -12.60 4.80 -4.39
N ALA A 128 -13.20 3.63 -4.04
CA ALA A 128 -14.48 3.17 -4.56
C ALA A 128 -15.70 3.77 -3.83
N GLY A 129 -15.50 4.59 -2.78
CA GLY A 129 -16.58 5.13 -1.95
C GLY A 129 -17.22 4.13 -0.98
N GLN A 130 -16.59 2.97 -0.78
CA GLN A 130 -17.07 1.87 0.05
C GLN A 130 -16.51 1.98 1.48
N GLY A 131 -17.11 2.90 2.26
CA GLY A 131 -16.59 3.26 3.58
C GLY A 131 -16.65 2.13 4.62
N ALA A 132 -17.68 1.28 4.58
CA ALA A 132 -17.83 0.18 5.53
C ALA A 132 -16.76 -0.90 5.31
N GLU A 133 -16.53 -1.27 4.06
CA GLU A 133 -15.52 -2.24 3.66
C GLU A 133 -14.12 -1.72 3.95
N ALA A 134 -13.86 -0.44 3.65
CA ALA A 134 -12.59 0.21 3.99
C ALA A 134 -12.34 0.20 5.50
N ALA A 135 -13.36 0.51 6.31
CA ALA A 135 -13.25 0.49 7.77
C ALA A 135 -12.92 -0.90 8.31
N ALA A 136 -13.50 -1.96 7.74
CA ALA A 136 -13.21 -3.34 8.13
C ALA A 136 -11.75 -3.71 7.86
N GLU A 137 -11.18 -3.30 6.73
CA GLU A 137 -9.77 -3.56 6.41
C GLU A 137 -8.81 -2.81 7.35
N PHE A 138 -9.05 -1.53 7.62
CA PHE A 138 -8.20 -0.78 8.54
C PHE A 138 -8.33 -1.26 9.98
N GLN A 139 -9.54 -1.68 10.41
CA GLN A 139 -9.75 -2.28 11.71
C GLN A 139 -8.97 -3.60 11.85
N LYS A 140 -8.95 -4.44 10.82
CA LYS A 140 -8.16 -5.68 10.80
C LYS A 140 -6.67 -5.43 11.12
N ILE A 141 -6.08 -4.35 10.58
CA ILE A 141 -4.70 -3.97 10.88
C ILE A 141 -4.54 -3.62 12.37
N LEU A 142 -5.50 -2.87 12.92
CA LEU A 142 -5.48 -2.45 14.32
C LEU A 142 -5.67 -3.62 15.30
N ASP A 143 -6.43 -4.63 14.91
CA ASP A 143 -6.66 -5.83 15.71
C ASP A 143 -5.44 -6.77 15.71
N HIS A 144 -4.56 -6.67 14.70
CA HIS A 144 -3.38 -7.52 14.53
C HIS A 144 -2.05 -6.78 14.73
N ARG A 145 -1.98 -5.89 15.73
CA ARG A 145 -0.77 -5.07 16.01
C ARG A 145 0.50 -5.89 16.23
N GLY A 146 0.39 -7.09 16.75
CA GLY A 146 1.53 -7.99 16.92
C GLY A 146 2.19 -8.43 15.61
N ILE A 147 1.42 -8.47 14.52
CA ILE A 147 1.93 -8.77 13.17
C ILE A 147 2.56 -7.52 12.54
N VAL A 148 1.95 -6.35 12.77
CA VAL A 148 2.42 -5.07 12.20
C VAL A 148 3.78 -4.67 12.79
N GLY A 149 4.00 -4.92 14.08
CA GLY A 149 5.24 -4.51 14.75
C GLY A 149 5.47 -3.00 14.67
N PRO A 150 6.70 -2.55 14.32
CA PRO A 150 7.05 -1.13 14.22
C PRO A 150 6.62 -0.45 12.92
N ASP A 151 5.91 -1.15 12.02
CA ASP A 151 5.49 -0.58 10.74
C ASP A 151 4.50 0.58 10.95
N PRO A 152 4.71 1.73 10.30
CA PRO A 152 3.85 2.89 10.43
C PRO A 152 2.41 2.68 9.92
N ILE A 153 2.11 1.56 9.21
CA ILE A 153 0.76 1.31 8.70
C ILE A 153 -0.29 1.24 9.81
N SER A 154 0.06 0.87 11.05
CA SER A 154 -0.87 0.88 12.17
C SER A 154 -1.36 2.29 12.51
N THR A 155 -0.47 3.27 12.48
CA THR A 155 -0.82 4.69 12.70
C THR A 155 -1.61 5.24 11.53
N LEU A 156 -1.19 4.91 10.31
CA LEU A 156 -1.89 5.30 9.08
C LEU A 156 -3.28 4.66 9.00
N ALA A 157 -3.44 3.40 9.43
CA ALA A 157 -4.73 2.71 9.46
C ALA A 157 -5.75 3.42 10.36
N ARG A 158 -5.33 3.99 11.51
CA ARG A 158 -6.23 4.80 12.35
C ARG A 158 -6.75 6.04 11.61
N LEU A 159 -5.85 6.76 10.94
CA LEU A 159 -6.24 7.93 10.15
C LEU A 159 -7.22 7.55 9.03
N GLN A 160 -6.92 6.46 8.33
CA GLN A 160 -7.77 5.99 7.24
C GLN A 160 -9.12 5.43 7.74
N LEU A 161 -9.14 4.81 8.92
CA LEU A 161 -10.38 4.39 9.56
C LEU A 161 -11.32 5.58 9.82
N GLY A 162 -10.77 6.70 10.30
CA GLY A 162 -11.54 7.94 10.44
C GLY A 162 -12.09 8.43 9.10
N ARG A 163 -11.31 8.37 8.03
CA ARG A 163 -11.78 8.72 6.67
C ARG A 163 -12.87 7.76 6.17
N ALA A 164 -12.73 6.46 6.43
CA ALA A 164 -13.72 5.46 6.06
C ALA A 164 -15.07 5.71 6.76
N PHE A 165 -15.06 6.01 8.05
CA PHE A 165 -16.28 6.39 8.77
C PHE A 165 -16.89 7.69 8.25
N ALA A 166 -16.07 8.66 7.82
CA ALA A 166 -16.57 9.93 7.30
C ALA A 166 -17.40 9.77 6.01
N LEU A 167 -17.23 8.67 5.28
CA LEU A 167 -18.04 8.35 4.10
C LEU A 167 -19.47 7.88 4.47
N GLY A 168 -19.67 7.29 5.65
CA GLY A 168 -20.94 6.69 6.02
C GLY A 168 -21.47 7.08 7.41
N ASP A 169 -20.59 7.42 8.37
CA ASP A 169 -20.99 7.67 9.77
C ASP A 169 -20.10 8.76 10.40
N LYS A 170 -20.61 10.00 10.39
CA LYS A 170 -19.89 11.17 10.93
C LYS A 170 -19.62 11.08 12.43
N THR A 171 -20.45 10.35 13.19
CA THR A 171 -20.29 10.20 14.64
C THR A 171 -19.09 9.29 14.94
N ARG A 172 -18.97 8.16 14.24
CA ARG A 172 -17.82 7.28 14.36
C ARG A 172 -16.53 7.92 13.83
N ALA A 173 -16.63 8.74 12.78
CA ALA A 173 -15.48 9.50 12.28
C ALA A 173 -14.88 10.37 13.40
N ALA A 174 -15.69 11.17 14.10
CA ALA A 174 -15.23 12.03 15.19
C ALA A 174 -14.57 11.24 16.34
N ALA A 175 -15.02 10.02 16.63
CA ALA A 175 -14.44 9.16 17.66
C ALA A 175 -13.08 8.56 17.23
N ALA A 176 -12.89 8.26 15.96
CA ALA A 176 -11.66 7.64 15.44
C ALA A 176 -10.45 8.61 15.41
N TYR A 177 -10.69 9.93 15.48
CA TYR A 177 -9.63 10.96 15.50
C TYR A 177 -9.20 11.38 16.93
N ARG A 178 -9.80 10.82 17.99
CA ARG A 178 -9.45 11.07 19.40
C ARG A 178 -8.46 10.00 19.92
#